data_363919ff805c593dc01b493c58356598
#
_entry.id   363919ff805c593dc01b493c58356598
#
_cell.length_a   1.000
_cell.length_b   1.000
_cell.length_c   1.000
_cell.angle_alpha   90.00
_cell.angle_beta   90.00
_cell.angle_gamma   90.00
#
_symmetry.space_group_name_H-M   'P 1'
#
loop_
_entity.id
_entity.type
_entity.pdbx_description
1 polymer ?
#
loop_
_entity_poly.entity_id
_entity_poly.type
_entity_poly.pdbx_seq_one_letter_code
_entity_poly.pdbx_strand_id
1 'polypeptide(L)'
;NEARKKGAQSLLALTIIAVCVYLGFKPLTEFVDDPVSSGIVAASLGAAFVIILTMYLLNKQTEIEQESKRGEKLFEEKLKIYWQIFDATEEMLEDGRISKEQEMKKLPFVMARLVTIGSDDVISAYQVVYDEINKVFDEKPDDDVELTDIQKQILITEIVKFSNACRVDL
;
A
#
# COMPACT_ATOMS: atom_id res chain seq x y z
N ASN A 1 -8.37 12.11 -9.82
CA ASN A 1 -8.77 12.24 -11.24
C ASN A 1 -8.65 10.93 -12.05
N GLU A 2 -7.76 10.01 -11.70
CA GLU A 2 -7.60 8.73 -12.42
C GLU A 2 -8.75 7.76 -12.21
N ALA A 3 -9.25 7.61 -10.99
CA ALA A 3 -10.39 6.75 -10.68
C ALA A 3 -11.66 7.16 -11.46
N ARG A 4 -11.87 8.46 -11.63
CA ARG A 4 -12.99 9.01 -12.40
C ARG A 4 -12.84 8.74 -13.90
N LYS A 5 -11.61 8.77 -14.45
CA LYS A 5 -11.32 8.41 -15.85
C LYS A 5 -11.52 6.91 -16.08
N LYS A 6 -11.03 6.05 -15.18
CA LYS A 6 -11.22 4.58 -15.27
C LYS A 6 -12.70 4.20 -15.20
N GLY A 7 -13.47 4.85 -14.31
CA GLY A 7 -14.92 4.66 -14.22
C GLY A 7 -15.67 5.07 -15.50
N ALA A 8 -15.31 6.21 -16.10
CA ALA A 8 -15.90 6.68 -17.35
C ALA A 8 -15.58 5.75 -18.54
N GLN A 9 -14.34 5.23 -18.60
CA GLN A 9 -13.94 4.25 -19.63
C GLN A 9 -14.70 2.93 -19.50
N SER A 10 -14.93 2.46 -18.27
CA SER A 10 -15.70 1.24 -18.01
C SER A 10 -17.17 1.40 -18.41
N LEU A 11 -17.77 2.55 -18.12
CA LEU A 11 -19.14 2.91 -18.54
C LEU A 11 -19.26 2.99 -20.06
N LEU A 12 -18.30 3.59 -20.72
CA LEU A 12 -18.26 3.73 -22.17
C LEU A 12 -18.12 2.35 -22.86
N ALA A 13 -17.26 1.48 -22.33
CA ALA A 13 -17.12 0.10 -22.81
C ALA A 13 -18.43 -0.69 -22.67
N LEU A 14 -19.12 -0.58 -21.53
CA LEU A 14 -20.41 -1.20 -21.27
C LEU A 14 -21.48 -0.71 -22.26
N THR A 15 -21.50 0.60 -22.54
CA THR A 15 -22.44 1.22 -23.48
C THR A 15 -22.18 0.72 -24.91
N ILE A 16 -20.91 0.63 -25.33
CA ILE A 16 -20.54 0.08 -26.64
C ILE A 16 -20.99 -1.38 -26.79
N ILE A 17 -20.74 -2.21 -25.76
CA ILE A 17 -21.16 -3.61 -25.74
C ILE A 17 -22.70 -3.71 -25.84
N ALA A 18 -23.44 -2.92 -25.08
CA ALA A 18 -24.90 -2.90 -25.14
C ALA A 18 -25.44 -2.51 -26.52
N VAL A 19 -24.82 -1.50 -27.18
CA VAL A 19 -25.18 -1.07 -28.54
C VAL A 19 -24.84 -2.16 -29.54
N CYS A 20 -23.68 -2.81 -29.46
CA CYS A 20 -23.29 -3.92 -30.36
C CYS A 20 -24.27 -5.11 -30.23
N VAL A 21 -24.65 -5.45 -29.02
CA VAL A 21 -25.64 -6.52 -28.76
C VAL A 21 -26.99 -6.14 -29.36
N TYR A 22 -27.47 -4.92 -29.15
CA TYR A 22 -28.74 -4.43 -29.68
C TYR A 22 -28.75 -4.44 -31.21
N LEU A 23 -27.69 -3.96 -31.87
CA LEU A 23 -27.57 -3.94 -33.33
C LEU A 23 -27.41 -5.34 -33.91
N GLY A 24 -26.74 -6.27 -33.24
CA GLY A 24 -26.57 -7.65 -33.66
C GLY A 24 -27.82 -8.51 -33.45
N PHE A 25 -28.65 -8.16 -32.47
CA PHE A 25 -29.84 -8.93 -32.12
C PHE A 25 -30.95 -8.84 -33.17
N LYS A 26 -31.16 -7.67 -33.75
CA LYS A 26 -32.21 -7.43 -34.76
C LYS A 26 -32.07 -8.30 -36.03
N PRO A 27 -30.93 -8.36 -36.74
CA PRO A 27 -30.79 -9.23 -37.88
C PRO A 27 -30.87 -10.72 -37.57
N LEU A 28 -30.45 -11.14 -36.33
CA LEU A 28 -30.56 -12.54 -35.93
C LEU A 28 -32.00 -12.99 -35.70
N THR A 29 -32.87 -12.13 -35.21
CA THR A 29 -34.31 -12.43 -35.01
C THR A 29 -35.07 -12.38 -36.33
N GLU A 30 -34.64 -11.61 -37.32
CA GLU A 30 -35.23 -11.54 -38.67
C GLU A 30 -34.92 -12.77 -39.55
N PHE A 31 -33.81 -13.50 -39.23
CA PHE A 31 -33.46 -14.74 -39.98
C PHE A 31 -34.24 -15.98 -39.50
N VAL A 32 -35.03 -15.90 -38.45
CA VAL A 32 -35.77 -17.04 -37.89
C VAL A 32 -37.26 -16.78 -38.03
N ASP A 33 -37.86 -17.37 -39.07
CA ASP A 33 -39.26 -17.19 -39.42
C ASP A 33 -40.28 -17.78 -38.42
N ASP A 34 -39.78 -18.65 -37.49
CA ASP A 34 -40.67 -19.30 -36.47
C ASP A 34 -40.53 -18.59 -35.10
N PRO A 35 -41.64 -18.14 -34.50
CA PRO A 35 -41.65 -17.42 -33.22
C PRO A 35 -41.04 -18.19 -32.07
N VAL A 36 -41.16 -19.52 -32.05
CA VAL A 36 -40.60 -20.37 -30.97
C VAL A 36 -39.06 -20.44 -31.07
N SER A 37 -38.58 -20.65 -32.28
CA SER A 37 -37.11 -20.70 -32.55
C SER A 37 -36.47 -19.36 -32.30
N SER A 38 -37.11 -18.26 -32.66
CA SER A 38 -36.68 -16.88 -32.37
C SER A 38 -36.57 -16.64 -30.87
N GLY A 39 -37.54 -17.11 -30.07
CA GLY A 39 -37.52 -17.02 -28.61
C GLY A 39 -36.37 -17.79 -27.99
N ILE A 40 -36.08 -18.99 -28.46
CA ILE A 40 -34.95 -19.82 -27.97
C ILE A 40 -33.60 -19.16 -28.28
N VAL A 41 -33.42 -18.64 -29.49
CA VAL A 41 -32.20 -17.94 -29.87
C VAL A 41 -32.00 -16.67 -29.01
N ALA A 42 -33.06 -15.90 -28.83
CA ALA A 42 -33.03 -14.70 -27.96
C ALA A 42 -32.65 -15.02 -26.52
N ALA A 43 -33.26 -16.07 -25.94
CA ALA A 43 -32.95 -16.50 -24.57
C ALA A 43 -31.51 -17.00 -24.44
N SER A 44 -31.01 -17.76 -25.40
CA SER A 44 -29.64 -18.28 -25.41
C SER A 44 -28.59 -17.16 -25.48
N LEU A 45 -28.81 -16.17 -26.38
CA LEU A 45 -27.94 -15.00 -26.48
C LEU A 45 -27.97 -14.13 -25.24
N GLY A 46 -29.17 -13.92 -24.66
CA GLY A 46 -29.33 -13.21 -23.40
C GLY A 46 -28.59 -13.88 -22.25
N ALA A 47 -28.69 -15.21 -22.14
CA ALA A 47 -27.97 -15.99 -21.14
C ALA A 47 -26.46 -15.90 -21.34
N ALA A 48 -25.95 -16.04 -22.56
CA ALA A 48 -24.53 -15.90 -22.86
C ALA A 48 -24.01 -14.49 -22.50
N PHE A 49 -24.78 -13.45 -22.81
CA PHE A 49 -24.43 -12.07 -22.48
C PHE A 49 -24.34 -11.85 -20.96
N VAL A 50 -25.33 -12.36 -20.21
CA VAL A 50 -25.33 -12.28 -18.74
C VAL A 50 -24.11 -12.98 -18.14
N ILE A 51 -23.74 -14.16 -18.66
CA ILE A 51 -22.57 -14.90 -18.20
C ILE A 51 -21.28 -14.08 -18.45
N ILE A 52 -21.10 -13.56 -19.67
CA ILE A 52 -19.91 -12.75 -20.02
C ILE A 52 -19.84 -11.50 -19.13
N LEU A 53 -20.95 -10.80 -18.96
CA LEU A 53 -21.03 -9.60 -18.12
C LEU A 53 -20.69 -9.93 -16.66
N THR A 54 -21.23 -11.02 -16.15
CA THR A 54 -20.97 -11.47 -14.78
C THR A 54 -19.50 -11.82 -14.58
N MET A 55 -18.90 -12.55 -15.52
CA MET A 55 -17.46 -12.87 -15.46
C MET A 55 -16.59 -11.62 -15.51
N TYR A 56 -16.95 -10.66 -16.36
CA TYR A 56 -16.22 -9.37 -16.43
C TYR A 56 -16.31 -8.61 -15.10
N LEU A 57 -17.51 -8.51 -14.50
CA LEU A 57 -17.72 -7.82 -13.24
C LEU A 57 -16.98 -8.51 -12.07
N LEU A 58 -17.03 -9.85 -12.01
CA LEU A 58 -16.30 -10.62 -11.00
C LEU A 58 -14.80 -10.42 -11.10
N ASN A 59 -14.24 -10.47 -12.31
CA ASN A 59 -12.82 -10.23 -12.53
C ASN A 59 -12.43 -8.81 -12.10
N LYS A 60 -13.27 -7.83 -12.38
CA LYS A 60 -13.03 -6.43 -11.99
C LYS A 60 -13.10 -6.23 -10.48
N GLN A 61 -14.05 -6.87 -9.81
CA GLN A 61 -14.13 -6.88 -8.35
C GLN A 61 -12.88 -7.50 -7.73
N THR A 62 -12.45 -8.65 -8.25
CA THR A 62 -11.26 -9.33 -7.75
C THR A 62 -10.00 -8.48 -7.91
N GLU A 63 -9.84 -7.78 -9.04
CA GLU A 63 -8.73 -6.84 -9.25
C GLU A 63 -8.72 -5.71 -8.21
N ILE A 64 -9.89 -5.07 -7.99
CA ILE A 64 -10.03 -3.99 -7.00
C ILE A 64 -9.77 -4.49 -5.57
N GLU A 65 -10.28 -5.67 -5.21
CA GLU A 65 -10.04 -6.28 -3.91
C GLU A 65 -8.55 -6.61 -3.70
N GLN A 66 -7.87 -7.10 -4.73
CA GLN A 66 -6.44 -7.39 -4.64
C GLN A 66 -5.60 -6.11 -4.48
N GLU A 67 -5.94 -5.03 -5.20
CA GLU A 67 -5.28 -3.73 -5.04
C GLU A 67 -5.50 -3.17 -3.63
N SER A 68 -6.74 -3.26 -3.12
CA SER A 68 -7.08 -2.82 -1.76
C SER A 68 -6.32 -3.61 -0.70
N LYS A 69 -6.30 -4.94 -0.79
CA LYS A 69 -5.57 -5.81 0.14
C LYS A 69 -4.06 -5.61 0.09
N ARG A 70 -3.50 -5.28 -1.07
CA ARG A 70 -2.08 -4.92 -1.18
C ARG A 70 -1.78 -3.60 -0.47
N GLY A 71 -2.63 -2.58 -0.67
CA GLY A 71 -2.50 -1.30 0.01
C GLY A 71 -2.59 -1.45 1.53
N GLU A 72 -3.59 -2.21 2.02
CA GLU A 72 -3.77 -2.49 3.44
C GLU A 72 -2.56 -3.20 4.06
N LYS A 73 -2.05 -4.26 3.42
CA LYS A 73 -0.85 -4.97 3.88
C LYS A 73 0.39 -4.07 3.91
N LEU A 74 0.59 -3.26 2.87
CA LEU A 74 1.71 -2.33 2.83
C LEU A 74 1.62 -1.30 3.96
N PHE A 75 0.42 -0.77 4.21
CA PHE A 75 0.16 0.15 5.32
C PHE A 75 0.46 -0.50 6.68
N GLU A 76 -0.03 -1.73 6.91
CA GLU A 76 0.24 -2.47 8.14
C GLU A 76 1.74 -2.76 8.33
N GLU A 77 2.45 -3.14 7.27
CA GLU A 77 3.90 -3.38 7.34
C GLU A 77 4.68 -2.10 7.62
N LYS A 78 4.33 -0.98 6.99
CA LYS A 78 4.91 0.34 7.28
C LYS A 78 4.70 0.70 8.75
N LEU A 79 3.45 0.64 9.20
CA LEU A 79 3.09 0.96 10.57
C LEU A 79 3.87 0.12 11.58
N LYS A 80 4.00 -1.18 11.33
CA LYS A 80 4.78 -2.09 12.19
C LYS A 80 6.25 -1.71 12.28
N ILE A 81 6.88 -1.31 11.16
CA ILE A 81 8.30 -0.90 11.17
C ILE A 81 8.45 0.43 11.89
N TYR A 82 7.53 1.39 11.67
CA TYR A 82 7.59 2.67 12.37
C TYR A 82 7.46 2.50 13.88
N TRP A 83 6.54 1.65 14.35
CA TRP A 83 6.42 1.32 15.77
C TRP A 83 7.68 0.66 16.32
N GLN A 84 8.31 -0.25 15.59
CA GLN A 84 9.57 -0.86 16.03
C GLN A 84 10.70 0.17 16.23
N ILE A 85 10.73 1.22 15.41
CA ILE A 85 11.70 2.31 15.57
C ILE A 85 11.37 3.15 16.80
N PHE A 86 10.10 3.48 17.00
CA PHE A 86 9.67 4.26 18.16
C PHE A 86 9.92 3.50 19.47
N ASP A 87 9.53 2.23 19.55
CA ASP A 87 9.74 1.38 20.71
C ASP A 87 11.24 1.26 21.05
N ALA A 88 12.09 1.02 20.05
CA ALA A 88 13.53 0.95 20.26
C ALA A 88 14.11 2.28 20.79
N THR A 89 13.61 3.41 20.28
CA THR A 89 14.10 4.71 20.70
C THR A 89 13.56 5.12 22.07
N GLU A 90 12.32 4.74 22.39
CA GLU A 90 11.72 4.94 23.71
C GLU A 90 12.53 4.19 24.77
N GLU A 91 12.86 2.92 24.54
CA GLU A 91 13.71 2.10 25.42
C GLU A 91 15.06 2.78 25.68
N MET A 92 15.73 3.30 24.62
CA MET A 92 16.98 4.04 24.74
C MET A 92 16.85 5.30 25.61
N LEU A 93 15.75 6.04 25.45
CA LEU A 93 15.52 7.30 26.17
C LEU A 93 15.12 7.07 27.65
N GLU A 94 14.33 6.03 27.93
CA GLU A 94 13.90 5.67 29.28
C GLU A 94 15.06 5.17 30.14
N ASP A 95 15.84 4.23 29.60
CA ASP A 95 17.01 3.69 30.31
C ASP A 95 18.17 4.70 30.41
N GLY A 96 18.13 5.72 29.53
CA GLY A 96 19.20 6.71 29.41
C GLY A 96 20.53 6.10 28.98
N ARG A 97 20.52 4.88 28.48
CA ARG A 97 21.68 4.11 28.06
C ARG A 97 21.43 3.49 26.70
N ILE A 98 22.45 3.45 25.88
CA ILE A 98 22.43 2.77 24.60
C ILE A 98 23.38 1.58 24.68
N SER A 99 22.85 0.36 24.55
CA SER A 99 23.67 -0.85 24.49
C SER A 99 24.13 -1.13 23.07
N LYS A 100 25.45 -1.12 22.89
CA LYS A 100 26.10 -1.34 21.57
C LYS A 100 25.74 -2.71 21.00
N GLU A 101 25.61 -3.72 21.82
CA GLU A 101 25.40 -5.08 21.35
C GLU A 101 23.97 -5.34 20.89
N GLN A 102 22.98 -4.87 21.62
CA GLN A 102 21.58 -5.14 21.34
C GLN A 102 21.01 -4.22 20.24
N GLU A 103 21.37 -2.94 20.27
CA GLU A 103 20.69 -1.92 19.48
C GLU A 103 21.40 -1.63 18.16
N MET A 104 22.75 -1.60 18.16
CA MET A 104 23.53 -1.47 16.93
C MET A 104 23.38 -2.68 16.00
N LYS A 105 23.05 -3.86 16.52
CA LYS A 105 22.69 -5.01 15.68
C LYS A 105 21.27 -4.93 15.13
N LYS A 106 20.31 -4.37 15.87
CA LYS A 106 18.90 -4.28 15.45
C LYS A 106 18.67 -3.12 14.48
N LEU A 107 19.21 -1.94 14.74
CA LEU A 107 18.98 -0.72 13.94
C LEU A 107 19.32 -0.85 12.45
N PRO A 108 20.45 -1.48 12.02
CA PRO A 108 20.73 -1.68 10.61
C PRO A 108 19.70 -2.55 9.89
N PHE A 109 19.14 -3.57 10.56
CA PHE A 109 18.10 -4.42 9.99
C PHE A 109 16.76 -3.69 9.86
N VAL A 110 16.44 -2.82 10.83
CA VAL A 110 15.27 -1.96 10.76
C VAL A 110 15.43 -0.97 9.61
N MET A 111 16.62 -0.36 9.48
CA MET A 111 16.95 0.52 8.35
C MET A 111 16.80 -0.20 6.99
N ALA A 112 17.33 -1.42 6.87
CA ALA A 112 17.20 -2.21 5.66
C ALA A 112 15.73 -2.49 5.30
N ARG A 113 14.86 -2.76 6.29
CA ARG A 113 13.43 -2.92 6.07
C ARG A 113 12.76 -1.61 5.67
N LEU A 114 13.12 -0.51 6.34
CA LEU A 114 12.58 0.81 6.06
C LEU A 114 12.87 1.22 4.61
N VAL A 115 14.08 0.97 4.11
CA VAL A 115 14.49 1.24 2.71
C VAL A 115 13.63 0.47 1.69
N THR A 116 13.05 -0.67 2.06
CA THR A 116 12.22 -1.45 1.13
C THR A 116 10.80 -0.93 0.97
N ILE A 117 10.27 -0.17 1.94
CA ILE A 117 8.84 0.20 1.97
C ILE A 117 8.57 1.67 2.30
N GLY A 118 9.53 2.38 2.90
CA GLY A 118 9.41 3.80 3.25
C GLY A 118 9.66 4.71 2.05
N SER A 119 9.11 5.93 2.12
CA SER A 119 9.47 6.99 1.18
C SER A 119 10.87 7.54 1.44
N ASP A 120 11.43 8.24 0.45
CA ASP A 120 12.75 8.86 0.55
C ASP A 120 12.84 9.84 1.74
N ASP A 121 11.75 10.56 2.03
CA ASP A 121 11.68 11.49 3.15
C ASP A 121 11.78 10.77 4.50
N VAL A 122 11.08 9.63 4.65
CA VAL A 122 11.14 8.80 5.86
C VAL A 122 12.51 8.18 6.04
N ILE A 123 13.11 7.66 4.96
CA ILE A 123 14.45 7.07 4.97
C ILE A 123 15.47 8.12 5.40
N SER A 124 15.41 9.30 4.80
CA SER A 124 16.32 10.42 5.11
C SER A 124 16.17 10.88 6.57
N ALA A 125 14.94 11.00 7.05
CA ALA A 125 14.68 11.40 8.44
C ALA A 125 15.20 10.36 9.44
N TYR A 126 15.03 9.06 9.16
CA TYR A 126 15.58 8.01 10.01
C TYR A 126 17.10 7.94 9.96
N GLN A 127 17.71 8.21 8.81
CA GLN A 127 19.16 8.25 8.69
C GLN A 127 19.80 9.29 9.62
N VAL A 128 19.16 10.45 9.77
CA VAL A 128 19.62 11.46 10.73
C VAL A 128 19.55 10.94 12.18
N VAL A 129 18.46 10.27 12.56
CA VAL A 129 18.34 9.63 13.88
C VAL A 129 19.45 8.60 14.11
N TYR A 130 19.69 7.75 13.11
CA TYR A 130 20.71 6.72 13.15
C TYR A 130 22.13 7.31 13.27
N ASP A 131 22.42 8.38 12.53
CA ASP A 131 23.70 9.07 12.58
C ASP A 131 23.95 9.75 13.95
N GLU A 132 22.91 10.31 14.57
CA GLU A 132 23.01 10.88 15.93
C GLU A 132 23.31 9.79 16.98
N ILE A 133 22.68 8.63 16.85
CA ILE A 133 22.97 7.48 17.72
C ILE A 133 24.43 7.03 17.53
N ASN A 134 24.91 6.91 16.29
CA ASN A 134 26.29 6.51 16.02
C ASN A 134 27.33 7.49 16.56
N LYS A 135 27.08 8.80 16.49
CA LYS A 135 27.98 9.81 17.06
C LYS A 135 28.23 9.60 18.55
N VAL A 136 27.19 9.18 19.29
CA VAL A 136 27.32 8.89 20.73
C VAL A 136 28.30 7.75 21.00
N PHE A 137 28.29 6.72 20.12
CA PHE A 137 29.23 5.59 20.23
C PHE A 137 30.65 5.93 19.80
N ASP A 138 30.81 6.80 18.79
CA ASP A 138 32.14 7.23 18.32
C ASP A 138 32.86 8.06 19.40
N GLU A 139 32.12 8.81 20.21
CA GLU A 139 32.67 9.58 21.34
C GLU A 139 33.06 8.70 22.54
N LYS A 140 32.35 7.58 22.75
CA LYS A 140 32.56 6.66 23.88
C LYS A 140 32.48 5.21 23.37
N PRO A 141 33.61 4.53 23.13
CA PRO A 141 33.61 3.18 22.58
C PRO A 141 33.23 2.06 23.58
N ASP A 142 32.72 2.39 24.75
CA ASP A 142 32.28 1.44 25.78
C ASP A 142 31.02 0.68 25.35
N ASP A 143 30.77 -0.50 25.93
CA ASP A 143 29.64 -1.37 25.57
C ASP A 143 28.28 -0.78 25.94
N ASP A 144 28.21 0.03 27.00
CA ASP A 144 27.02 0.76 27.42
C ASP A 144 27.34 2.25 27.56
N VAL A 145 26.75 3.07 26.72
CA VAL A 145 26.95 4.52 26.74
C VAL A 145 25.79 5.23 27.40
N GLU A 146 26.06 6.01 28.44
CA GLU A 146 25.08 6.85 29.08
C GLU A 146 24.88 8.16 28.32
N LEU A 147 23.63 8.44 27.94
CA LEU A 147 23.24 9.63 27.20
C LEU A 147 23.24 10.87 28.11
N THR A 148 23.89 11.93 27.65
CA THR A 148 23.76 13.24 28.29
C THR A 148 22.39 13.85 28.01
N ASP A 149 21.94 14.79 28.84
CA ASP A 149 20.65 15.47 28.64
C ASP A 149 20.57 16.22 27.30
N ILE A 150 21.69 16.71 26.81
CA ILE A 150 21.78 17.38 25.51
C ILE A 150 21.58 16.37 24.37
N GLN A 151 22.22 15.20 24.44
CA GLN A 151 22.06 14.14 23.46
C GLN A 151 20.63 13.58 23.43
N LYS A 152 20.00 13.41 24.61
CA LYS A 152 18.58 13.04 24.72
C LYS A 152 17.68 14.05 24.01
N GLN A 153 17.91 15.34 24.22
CA GLN A 153 17.11 16.40 23.60
C GLN A 153 17.27 16.45 22.08
N ILE A 154 18.48 16.24 21.57
CA ILE A 154 18.75 16.15 20.12
C ILE A 154 18.01 14.95 19.56
N LEU A 155 18.14 13.77 20.17
CA LEU A 155 17.50 12.54 19.70
C LEU A 155 15.97 12.68 19.69
N ILE A 156 15.35 13.24 20.71
CA ILE A 156 13.91 13.52 20.76
C ILE A 156 13.51 14.43 19.59
N THR A 157 14.30 15.47 19.32
CA THR A 157 14.00 16.40 18.21
C THR A 157 14.01 15.71 16.86
N GLU A 158 15.01 14.86 16.61
CA GLU A 158 15.11 14.12 15.34
C GLU A 158 14.02 13.05 15.20
N ILE A 159 13.63 12.40 16.30
CA ILE A 159 12.51 11.46 16.32
C ILE A 159 11.17 12.14 16.01
N VAL A 160 10.95 13.35 16.50
CA VAL A 160 9.75 14.13 16.15
C VAL A 160 9.72 14.46 14.66
N LYS A 161 10.87 14.77 14.05
CA LYS A 161 10.96 14.98 12.60
C LYS A 161 10.66 13.68 11.82
N PHE A 162 11.24 12.57 12.25
CA PHE A 162 10.95 11.25 11.70
C PHE A 162 9.46 10.90 11.81
N SER A 163 8.83 11.12 12.97
CA SER A 163 7.40 10.91 13.17
C SER A 163 6.54 11.73 12.19
N ASN A 164 6.92 12.98 11.93
CA ASN A 164 6.22 13.81 10.95
C ASN A 164 6.37 13.26 9.52
N ALA A 165 7.55 12.76 9.15
CA ALA A 165 7.77 12.12 7.86
C ALA A 165 6.92 10.85 7.72
N CYS A 166 6.88 9.99 8.75
CA CYS A 166 6.04 8.78 8.79
C CYS A 166 4.55 9.11 8.59
N ARG A 167 4.06 10.18 9.22
CA ARG A 167 2.65 10.61 9.09
C ARG A 167 2.29 11.03 7.66
N VAL A 168 3.23 11.55 6.92
CA VAL A 168 3.00 11.97 5.52
C VAL A 168 3.07 10.77 4.57
N ASP A 169 3.85 9.74 4.94
CA ASP A 169 4.07 8.54 4.13
C ASP A 169 2.94 7.49 4.29
N LEU A 170 2.19 7.53 5.39
CA LEU A 170 1.01 6.68 5.64
C LEU A 170 -0.23 7.21 4.93
#